data_fcaa412ec4a133e1db6adb84e5725502
#
_entry.id   fcaa412ec4a133e1db6adb84e5725502
#
_cell.length_a   1.000
_cell.length_b   1.000
_cell.length_c   1.000
_cell.angle_alpha   90.00
_cell.angle_beta   90.00
_cell.angle_gamma   90.00
#
_symmetry.space_group_name_H-M   'P 1'
#
loop_
_entity.id
_entity.type
_entity.pdbx_description
1 polymer ?
#
loop_
_entity_poly.entity_id
_entity_poly.type
_entity_poly.pdbx_seq_one_letter_code
_entity_poly.pdbx_strand_id
1 'polypeptide(L)'
;MKKIFFLLIFFQLLNFQSLIAKDLWAEAKEGDKIILIRHALAPGGGDPPGFKIDDCKTQRNLDKAGVEQSKAIGKLFKKNKIPVDKVLSSQWCRCKDTAKYAFKNYFEFSALNSTFQSSFAKNEPKQLKQLRTFVNNWDGDGGNLVLITHYSIITAITDAIPSSGEIVITDKKFNVLSTIPTD
;
A
#
# COMPACT_ATOMS: atom_id res chain seq x y z
N MET A 1 47.70 62.50 -8.35
CA MET A 1 46.41 62.08 -7.79
C MET A 1 46.08 60.64 -8.30
N LYS A 2 46.30 59.59 -7.48
CA LYS A 2 46.05 58.16 -7.84
C LYS A 2 44.66 57.80 -7.40
N LYS A 3 43.76 57.44 -8.35
CA LYS A 3 42.43 56.93 -8.05
C LYS A 3 42.56 55.43 -7.76
N ILE A 4 42.27 55.02 -6.52
CA ILE A 4 42.18 53.63 -6.10
C ILE A 4 40.76 53.15 -6.43
N PHE A 5 40.67 52.15 -7.32
CA PHE A 5 39.42 51.50 -7.69
C PHE A 5 39.21 50.34 -6.71
N PHE A 6 38.23 50.44 -5.82
CA PHE A 6 37.83 49.36 -4.92
C PHE A 6 36.91 48.42 -5.69
N LEU A 7 37.39 47.22 -6.04
CA LEU A 7 36.60 46.17 -6.64
C LEU A 7 35.90 45.36 -5.54
N LEU A 8 34.61 45.65 -5.31
CA LEU A 8 33.75 44.85 -4.42
C LEU A 8 33.39 43.55 -5.11
N ILE A 9 34.07 42.47 -4.74
CA ILE A 9 33.70 41.10 -5.14
C ILE A 9 32.52 40.66 -4.25
N PHE A 10 31.32 40.69 -4.84
CA PHE A 10 30.11 40.20 -4.21
C PHE A 10 30.13 38.68 -4.31
N PHE A 11 30.57 38.00 -3.25
CA PHE A 11 30.56 36.53 -3.14
C PHE A 11 29.13 36.11 -2.89
N GLN A 12 28.36 35.81 -3.94
CA GLN A 12 27.05 35.14 -3.82
C GLN A 12 27.29 33.71 -3.37
N LEU A 13 27.09 33.45 -2.08
CA LEU A 13 26.92 32.12 -1.53
C LEU A 13 25.63 31.54 -2.11
N LEU A 14 25.76 30.79 -3.21
CA LEU A 14 24.71 29.90 -3.71
C LEU A 14 24.46 28.85 -2.65
N ASN A 15 23.42 29.05 -1.84
CA ASN A 15 22.88 28.00 -0.99
C ASN A 15 22.33 26.89 -1.89
N PHE A 16 23.16 25.90 -2.21
CA PHE A 16 22.71 24.62 -2.72
C PHE A 16 21.95 23.92 -1.60
N GLN A 17 20.65 24.21 -1.44
CA GLN A 17 19.77 23.33 -0.71
C GLN A 17 19.67 22.05 -1.55
N SER A 18 20.44 21.05 -1.16
CA SER A 18 20.29 19.69 -1.64
C SER A 18 18.83 19.29 -1.35
N LEU A 19 18.00 19.18 -2.39
CA LEU A 19 16.70 18.54 -2.30
C LEU A 19 16.96 17.06 -2.01
N ILE A 20 17.02 16.70 -0.73
CA ILE A 20 17.03 15.30 -0.32
C ILE A 20 15.66 14.77 -0.71
N ALA A 21 15.62 13.90 -1.71
CA ALA A 21 14.39 13.21 -2.09
C ALA A 21 13.84 12.48 -0.84
N LYS A 22 12.57 12.74 -0.51
CA LYS A 22 11.93 12.10 0.65
C LYS A 22 11.98 10.59 0.47
N ASP A 23 12.56 9.89 1.43
CA ASP A 23 12.51 8.41 1.46
C ASP A 23 11.08 7.98 1.78
N LEU A 24 10.35 7.51 0.76
CA LEU A 24 8.96 7.07 0.90
C LEU A 24 8.80 5.83 1.79
N TRP A 25 9.89 5.11 2.07
CA TRP A 25 9.91 3.94 2.93
C TRP A 25 10.33 4.23 4.38
N ALA A 26 10.71 5.48 4.69
CA ALA A 26 11.26 5.84 6.01
C ALA A 26 10.37 5.34 7.15
N GLU A 27 9.08 5.67 7.10
CA GLU A 27 8.10 5.25 8.12
C GLU A 27 7.98 3.72 8.25
N ALA A 28 7.93 3.02 7.11
CA ALA A 28 7.81 1.56 7.12
C ALA A 28 9.07 0.84 7.64
N LYS A 29 10.26 1.45 7.52
CA LYS A 29 11.50 0.90 8.07
C LYS A 29 11.52 0.90 9.59
N GLU A 30 10.81 1.83 10.22
CA GLU A 30 10.68 1.90 11.69
C GLU A 30 9.81 0.78 12.27
N GLY A 31 8.94 0.14 11.45
CA GLY A 31 7.94 -0.80 11.93
C GLY A 31 6.70 -0.12 12.52
N ASP A 32 5.80 -0.90 13.11
CA ASP A 32 4.55 -0.44 13.76
C ASP A 32 3.62 0.39 12.87
N LYS A 33 3.71 0.24 11.56
CA LYS A 33 2.83 0.89 10.59
C LYS A 33 1.83 -0.10 9.99
N ILE A 34 0.75 0.46 9.46
CA ILE A 34 -0.21 -0.29 8.65
C ILE A 34 0.10 -0.03 7.19
N ILE A 35 0.39 -1.08 6.44
CA ILE A 35 0.73 -1.01 5.02
C ILE A 35 -0.41 -1.64 4.22
N LEU A 36 -1.26 -0.79 3.64
CA LEU A 36 -2.34 -1.23 2.76
C LEU A 36 -1.80 -1.35 1.33
N ILE A 37 -2.09 -2.47 0.67
CA ILE A 37 -1.72 -2.69 -0.73
C ILE A 37 -2.98 -3.05 -1.51
N ARG A 38 -3.32 -2.26 -2.52
CA ARG A 38 -4.33 -2.69 -3.47
C ARG A 38 -3.81 -3.90 -4.23
N HIS A 39 -4.63 -4.94 -4.40
CA HIS A 39 -4.24 -6.10 -5.21
C HIS A 39 -3.58 -5.66 -6.53
N ALA A 40 -2.62 -6.44 -7.01
CA ALA A 40 -1.90 -6.19 -8.25
C ALA A 40 -2.85 -6.19 -9.46
N LEU A 41 -2.33 -5.85 -10.62
CA LEU A 41 -3.10 -5.68 -11.85
C LEU A 41 -3.97 -6.92 -12.15
N ALA A 42 -5.26 -6.68 -12.19
CA ALA A 42 -6.29 -7.63 -12.61
C ALA A 42 -7.16 -6.91 -13.64
N PRO A 43 -7.04 -7.19 -14.94
CA PRO A 43 -7.73 -6.46 -16.00
C PRO A 43 -9.26 -6.50 -15.86
N GLY A 44 -9.93 -5.42 -16.28
CA GLY A 44 -11.37 -5.28 -16.23
C GLY A 44 -11.90 -4.59 -14.96
N GLY A 45 -13.21 -4.41 -14.88
CA GLY A 45 -13.94 -3.73 -13.80
C GLY A 45 -14.94 -4.65 -13.12
N GLY A 46 -14.76 -4.91 -11.82
CA GLY A 46 -15.63 -5.79 -11.06
C GLY A 46 -15.41 -7.29 -11.34
N ASP A 47 -16.16 -8.14 -10.67
CA ASP A 47 -16.19 -9.59 -10.91
C ASP A 47 -17.38 -9.93 -11.81
N PRO A 48 -17.34 -11.06 -12.57
CA PRO A 48 -18.45 -11.50 -13.40
C PRO A 48 -19.73 -11.73 -12.57
N PRO A 49 -20.92 -11.59 -13.17
CA PRO A 49 -22.17 -11.93 -12.50
C PRO A 49 -22.15 -13.38 -11.99
N GLY A 50 -22.58 -13.60 -10.75
CA GLY A 50 -22.66 -14.92 -10.16
C GLY A 50 -21.32 -15.53 -9.73
N PHE A 51 -20.23 -14.74 -9.67
CA PHE A 51 -18.95 -15.23 -9.16
C PHE A 51 -19.09 -15.77 -7.72
N LYS A 52 -18.21 -16.70 -7.37
CA LYS A 52 -18.12 -17.31 -6.05
C LYS A 52 -16.77 -16.98 -5.42
N ILE A 53 -16.77 -16.61 -4.14
CA ILE A 53 -15.55 -16.19 -3.43
C ILE A 53 -14.55 -17.35 -3.22
N ASP A 54 -15.06 -18.56 -3.15
CA ASP A 54 -14.30 -19.79 -2.97
C ASP A 54 -13.88 -20.47 -4.29
N ASP A 55 -14.33 -19.94 -5.43
CA ASP A 55 -13.99 -20.45 -6.77
C ASP A 55 -13.31 -19.37 -7.62
N CYS A 56 -11.98 -19.42 -7.67
CA CYS A 56 -11.18 -18.48 -8.43
C CYS A 56 -11.49 -18.46 -9.94
N LYS A 57 -12.01 -19.56 -10.51
CA LYS A 57 -12.34 -19.63 -11.94
C LYS A 57 -13.50 -18.72 -12.30
N THR A 58 -14.31 -18.34 -11.33
CA THR A 58 -15.47 -17.46 -11.50
C THR A 58 -15.16 -16.00 -11.26
N GLN A 59 -13.95 -15.67 -10.79
CA GLN A 59 -13.54 -14.33 -10.40
C GLN A 59 -12.69 -13.64 -11.47
N ARG A 60 -12.61 -12.31 -11.38
CA ARG A 60 -11.59 -11.51 -12.07
C ARG A 60 -10.27 -11.68 -11.32
N ASN A 61 -9.27 -12.25 -12.00
CA ASN A 61 -7.99 -12.61 -11.43
C ASN A 61 -6.84 -11.75 -11.98
N LEU A 62 -5.66 -11.89 -11.39
CA LEU A 62 -4.43 -11.32 -11.92
C LEU A 62 -4.15 -11.90 -13.32
N ASP A 63 -3.62 -11.05 -14.20
CA ASP A 63 -2.97 -11.52 -15.41
C ASP A 63 -1.45 -11.73 -15.18
N LYS A 64 -0.71 -12.03 -16.24
CA LYS A 64 0.72 -12.22 -16.16
C LYS A 64 1.44 -10.97 -15.63
N ALA A 65 1.03 -9.77 -16.04
CA ALA A 65 1.61 -8.53 -15.56
C ALA A 65 1.35 -8.31 -14.07
N GLY A 66 0.12 -8.62 -13.60
CA GLY A 66 -0.21 -8.55 -12.17
C GLY A 66 0.58 -9.55 -11.31
N VAL A 67 0.87 -10.74 -11.84
CA VAL A 67 1.76 -11.69 -11.16
C VAL A 67 3.17 -11.14 -11.03
N GLU A 68 3.73 -10.57 -12.09
CA GLU A 68 5.08 -9.96 -12.04
C GLU A 68 5.10 -8.72 -11.13
N GLN A 69 4.07 -7.87 -11.16
CA GLN A 69 3.92 -6.74 -10.23
C GLN A 69 3.90 -7.23 -8.77
N SER A 70 3.16 -8.30 -8.47
CA SER A 70 3.13 -8.89 -7.12
C SER A 70 4.53 -9.33 -6.65
N LYS A 71 5.30 -9.97 -7.53
CA LYS A 71 6.69 -10.35 -7.24
C LYS A 71 7.59 -9.12 -7.04
N ALA A 72 7.39 -8.07 -7.83
CA ALA A 72 8.12 -6.81 -7.70
C ALA A 72 7.84 -6.14 -6.35
N ILE A 73 6.59 -6.12 -5.87
CA ILE A 73 6.22 -5.66 -4.53
C ILE A 73 7.07 -6.38 -3.46
N GLY A 74 7.13 -7.71 -3.50
CA GLY A 74 7.93 -8.48 -2.55
C GLY A 74 9.44 -8.15 -2.61
N LYS A 75 9.97 -7.90 -3.82
CA LYS A 75 11.36 -7.45 -4.01
C LYS A 75 11.60 -6.06 -3.40
N LEU A 76 10.63 -5.12 -3.53
CA LEU A 76 10.71 -3.78 -2.95
C LEU A 76 10.79 -3.85 -1.41
N PHE A 77 9.96 -4.65 -0.75
CA PHE A 77 10.02 -4.85 0.70
C PHE A 77 11.39 -5.38 1.15
N LYS A 78 11.93 -6.39 0.45
CA LYS A 78 13.26 -6.95 0.74
C LYS A 78 14.38 -5.93 0.50
N LYS A 79 14.37 -5.23 -0.64
CA LYS A 79 15.38 -4.22 -1.01
C LYS A 79 15.46 -3.11 0.05
N ASN A 80 14.30 -2.66 0.53
CA ASN A 80 14.20 -1.60 1.52
C ASN A 80 14.30 -2.10 2.97
N LYS A 81 14.46 -3.42 3.20
CA LYS A 81 14.57 -4.07 4.51
C LYS A 81 13.37 -3.75 5.42
N ILE A 82 12.16 -3.77 4.85
CA ILE A 82 10.94 -3.46 5.58
C ILE A 82 10.58 -4.62 6.51
N PRO A 83 10.53 -4.41 7.84
CA PRO A 83 10.12 -5.44 8.78
C PRO A 83 8.62 -5.70 8.63
N VAL A 84 8.23 -6.98 8.54
CA VAL A 84 6.83 -7.41 8.41
C VAL A 84 6.53 -8.40 9.52
N ASP A 85 5.58 -8.05 10.39
CA ASP A 85 5.05 -8.95 11.42
C ASP A 85 4.02 -9.91 10.81
N LYS A 86 3.00 -9.37 10.16
CA LYS A 86 1.87 -10.15 9.67
C LYS A 86 1.37 -9.65 8.31
N VAL A 87 0.95 -10.60 7.47
CA VAL A 87 0.28 -10.29 6.19
C VAL A 87 -1.14 -10.83 6.25
N LEU A 88 -2.12 -9.94 6.07
CA LEU A 88 -3.53 -10.30 5.93
C LEU A 88 -3.99 -10.01 4.51
N SER A 89 -4.86 -10.85 3.99
CA SER A 89 -5.42 -10.72 2.65
C SER A 89 -6.93 -10.81 2.66
N SER A 90 -7.56 -10.03 1.79
CA SER A 90 -8.93 -10.30 1.35
C SER A 90 -9.06 -11.73 0.83
N GLN A 91 -10.24 -12.31 0.94
CA GLN A 91 -10.56 -13.65 0.46
C GLN A 91 -10.68 -13.74 -1.07
N TRP A 92 -10.70 -12.62 -1.79
CA TRP A 92 -10.67 -12.60 -3.27
C TRP A 92 -9.35 -13.15 -3.81
N CYS A 93 -9.44 -13.99 -4.84
CA CYS A 93 -8.29 -14.69 -5.39
C CYS A 93 -7.19 -13.75 -5.86
N ARG A 94 -7.50 -12.61 -6.49
CA ARG A 94 -6.50 -11.59 -6.87
C ARG A 94 -5.73 -11.00 -5.69
N CYS A 95 -6.36 -10.88 -4.50
CA CYS A 95 -5.66 -10.44 -3.29
C CYS A 95 -4.79 -11.57 -2.72
N LYS A 96 -5.32 -12.78 -2.65
CA LYS A 96 -4.59 -13.98 -2.19
C LYS A 96 -3.36 -14.24 -3.07
N ASP A 97 -3.50 -14.11 -4.39
CA ASP A 97 -2.38 -14.27 -5.33
C ASP A 97 -1.35 -13.14 -5.15
N THR A 98 -1.79 -11.88 -5.00
CA THR A 98 -0.88 -10.78 -4.68
C THR A 98 -0.09 -11.06 -3.41
N ALA A 99 -0.76 -11.47 -2.32
CA ALA A 99 -0.11 -11.82 -1.05
C ALA A 99 0.87 -12.99 -1.20
N LYS A 100 0.44 -14.07 -1.89
CA LYS A 100 1.25 -15.26 -2.13
C LYS A 100 2.53 -14.95 -2.91
N TYR A 101 2.44 -14.19 -4.00
CA TYR A 101 3.61 -13.88 -4.84
C TYR A 101 4.54 -12.84 -4.20
N ALA A 102 4.01 -11.90 -3.41
CA ALA A 102 4.83 -10.90 -2.73
C ALA A 102 5.47 -11.42 -1.43
N PHE A 103 4.71 -12.12 -0.60
CA PHE A 103 5.10 -12.44 0.79
C PHE A 103 5.16 -13.93 1.10
N LYS A 104 4.64 -14.81 0.26
CA LYS A 104 4.51 -16.26 0.43
C LYS A 104 3.45 -16.67 1.45
N ASN A 105 3.60 -16.25 2.72
CA ASN A 105 2.69 -16.56 3.82
C ASN A 105 1.74 -15.40 4.09
N TYR A 106 0.47 -15.70 4.28
CA TYR A 106 -0.57 -14.74 4.64
C TYR A 106 -1.75 -15.46 5.32
N PHE A 107 -2.60 -14.68 5.98
CA PHE A 107 -3.87 -15.15 6.53
C PHE A 107 -5.03 -14.43 5.85
N GLU A 108 -6.13 -15.12 5.64
CA GLU A 108 -7.34 -14.49 5.11
C GLU A 108 -8.06 -13.70 6.20
N PHE A 109 -8.56 -12.51 5.83
CA PHE A 109 -9.32 -11.66 6.73
C PHE A 109 -10.48 -11.01 5.96
N SER A 110 -11.72 -11.42 6.28
CA SER A 110 -12.92 -11.00 5.56
C SER A 110 -13.21 -9.50 5.64
N ALA A 111 -12.70 -8.80 6.66
CA ALA A 111 -12.82 -7.33 6.75
C ALA A 111 -12.09 -6.59 5.62
N LEU A 112 -11.19 -7.27 4.88
CA LEU A 112 -10.48 -6.74 3.72
C LEU A 112 -11.20 -7.02 2.39
N ASN A 113 -12.37 -7.66 2.41
CA ASN A 113 -13.13 -8.03 1.22
C ASN A 113 -13.68 -6.80 0.49
N SER A 114 -13.82 -6.92 -0.85
CA SER A 114 -14.29 -5.81 -1.69
C SER A 114 -15.71 -5.39 -1.33
N THR A 115 -15.94 -4.10 -1.25
CA THR A 115 -17.26 -3.47 -1.12
C THR A 115 -17.68 -2.73 -2.41
N PHE A 116 -16.92 -2.89 -3.49
CA PHE A 116 -17.11 -2.15 -4.74
C PHE A 116 -18.44 -2.46 -5.44
N GLN A 117 -18.84 -3.72 -5.50
CA GLN A 117 -20.11 -4.11 -6.13
C GLN A 117 -21.29 -3.87 -5.17
N SER A 118 -22.40 -3.38 -5.68
CA SER A 118 -23.57 -2.95 -4.89
C SER A 118 -24.06 -4.01 -3.89
N SER A 119 -24.02 -5.30 -4.25
CA SER A 119 -24.38 -6.40 -3.36
C SER A 119 -23.50 -6.51 -2.12
N PHE A 120 -22.27 -6.01 -2.17
CA PHE A 120 -21.29 -6.03 -1.07
C PHE A 120 -21.14 -4.68 -0.37
N ALA A 121 -21.59 -3.57 -0.98
CA ALA A 121 -21.46 -2.22 -0.42
C ALA A 121 -22.05 -2.10 0.99
N LYS A 122 -23.16 -2.78 1.27
CA LYS A 122 -23.80 -2.83 2.60
C LYS A 122 -22.91 -3.38 3.72
N ASN A 123 -21.86 -4.12 3.38
CA ASN A 123 -20.93 -4.72 4.35
C ASN A 123 -19.86 -3.74 4.83
N GLU A 124 -19.63 -2.63 4.09
CA GLU A 124 -18.52 -1.71 4.34
C GLU A 124 -18.47 -1.20 5.80
N PRO A 125 -19.52 -0.66 6.40
CA PRO A 125 -19.44 -0.13 7.76
C PRO A 125 -19.01 -1.21 8.77
N LYS A 126 -19.50 -2.44 8.63
CA LYS A 126 -19.12 -3.58 9.48
C LYS A 126 -17.66 -3.96 9.27
N GLN A 127 -17.22 -4.04 8.03
CA GLN A 127 -15.84 -4.41 7.67
C GLN A 127 -14.84 -3.36 8.19
N LEU A 128 -15.11 -2.07 7.98
CA LEU A 128 -14.24 -1.00 8.48
C LEU A 128 -14.16 -1.00 10.02
N LYS A 129 -15.27 -1.24 10.71
CA LYS A 129 -15.27 -1.40 12.17
C LYS A 129 -14.41 -2.59 12.61
N GLN A 130 -14.55 -3.74 11.96
CA GLN A 130 -13.74 -4.94 12.26
C GLN A 130 -12.25 -4.69 12.01
N LEU A 131 -11.91 -4.02 10.89
CA LEU A 131 -10.54 -3.68 10.55
C LEU A 131 -9.91 -2.74 11.58
N ARG A 132 -10.61 -1.65 11.98
CA ARG A 132 -10.16 -0.74 13.04
C ARG A 132 -9.99 -1.46 14.38
N THR A 133 -10.93 -2.32 14.76
CA THR A 133 -10.83 -3.11 15.99
C THR A 133 -9.61 -4.04 15.96
N PHE A 134 -9.36 -4.72 14.82
CA PHE A 134 -8.18 -5.57 14.68
C PHE A 134 -6.88 -4.77 14.83
N VAL A 135 -6.76 -3.64 14.13
CA VAL A 135 -5.56 -2.78 14.17
C VAL A 135 -5.33 -2.20 15.57
N ASN A 136 -6.38 -1.80 16.27
CA ASN A 136 -6.26 -1.28 17.65
C ASN A 136 -5.77 -2.33 18.65
N ASN A 137 -6.04 -3.61 18.40
CA ASN A 137 -5.61 -4.72 19.26
C ASN A 137 -4.29 -5.36 18.80
N TRP A 138 -3.74 -4.93 17.65
CA TRP A 138 -2.47 -5.43 17.14
C TRP A 138 -1.31 -4.66 17.81
N ASP A 139 -0.40 -5.39 18.46
CA ASP A 139 0.74 -4.82 19.20
C ASP A 139 1.93 -4.45 18.31
N GLY A 140 2.05 -5.09 17.15
CA GLY A 140 3.06 -4.76 16.13
C GLY A 140 4.40 -5.45 16.32
N ASP A 141 4.81 -5.80 17.49
CA ASP A 141 6.08 -6.48 17.85
C ASP A 141 7.30 -6.03 16.99
N GLY A 142 7.37 -4.73 16.68
CA GLY A 142 8.43 -4.09 15.88
C GLY A 142 8.36 -4.31 14.36
N GLY A 143 7.37 -5.06 13.85
CA GLY A 143 7.11 -5.22 12.41
C GLY A 143 5.94 -4.37 11.93
N ASN A 144 5.66 -4.42 10.63
CA ASN A 144 4.49 -3.78 10.02
C ASN A 144 3.36 -4.79 9.79
N LEU A 145 2.11 -4.32 9.89
CA LEU A 145 0.94 -5.08 9.47
C LEU A 145 0.65 -4.78 7.99
N VAL A 146 0.79 -5.80 7.13
CA VAL A 146 0.51 -5.68 5.70
C VAL A 146 -0.90 -6.18 5.39
N LEU A 147 -1.70 -5.37 4.71
CA LEU A 147 -3.10 -5.60 4.39
C LEU A 147 -3.30 -5.59 2.87
N ILE A 148 -3.46 -6.76 2.25
CA ILE A 148 -3.73 -6.86 0.81
C ILE A 148 -5.25 -6.81 0.59
N THR A 149 -5.71 -5.76 -0.06
CA THR A 149 -7.13 -5.47 -0.16
C THR A 149 -7.51 -4.81 -1.50
N HIS A 150 -8.61 -4.10 -1.52
CA HIS A 150 -9.23 -3.50 -2.71
C HIS A 150 -9.25 -1.98 -2.61
N TYR A 151 -9.34 -1.34 -3.78
CA TYR A 151 -9.56 0.10 -3.89
C TYR A 151 -10.64 0.60 -2.91
N SER A 152 -11.82 -0.04 -2.89
CA SER A 152 -12.95 0.42 -2.07
C SER A 152 -12.63 0.47 -0.57
N ILE A 153 -11.92 -0.52 -0.03
CA ILE A 153 -11.55 -0.55 1.39
C ILE A 153 -10.47 0.49 1.70
N ILE A 154 -9.45 0.63 0.84
CA ILE A 154 -8.38 1.60 1.08
C ILE A 154 -8.96 3.01 1.05
N THR A 155 -9.76 3.35 0.02
CA THR A 155 -10.37 4.68 -0.08
C THR A 155 -11.31 4.97 1.10
N ALA A 156 -12.14 3.99 1.50
CA ALA A 156 -13.08 4.18 2.60
C ALA A 156 -12.41 4.36 3.98
N ILE A 157 -11.16 3.90 4.17
CA ILE A 157 -10.50 3.98 5.47
C ILE A 157 -9.40 5.05 5.54
N THR A 158 -8.87 5.51 4.40
CA THR A 158 -7.72 6.43 4.32
C THR A 158 -7.96 7.66 3.45
N ASP A 159 -9.04 7.73 2.67
CA ASP A 159 -9.29 8.68 1.58
C ASP A 159 -8.29 8.61 0.39
N ALA A 160 -7.29 7.74 0.45
CA ALA A 160 -6.35 7.52 -0.66
C ALA A 160 -7.01 6.78 -1.83
N ILE A 161 -6.60 7.12 -3.05
CA ILE A 161 -7.11 6.54 -4.31
C ILE A 161 -5.98 5.73 -4.98
N PRO A 162 -5.69 4.50 -4.53
CA PRO A 162 -4.54 3.75 -5.01
C PRO A 162 -4.75 3.13 -6.40
N SER A 163 -3.72 3.14 -7.22
CA SER A 163 -3.58 2.32 -8.43
C SER A 163 -3.40 0.84 -8.08
N SER A 164 -3.49 -0.06 -9.08
CA SER A 164 -3.21 -1.49 -8.86
C SER A 164 -1.79 -1.72 -8.36
N GLY A 165 -1.64 -2.50 -7.29
CA GLY A 165 -0.35 -2.77 -6.67
C GLY A 165 0.21 -1.63 -5.79
N GLU A 166 -0.38 -0.45 -5.81
CA GLU A 166 0.10 0.69 -5.04
C GLU A 166 0.07 0.41 -3.54
N ILE A 167 1.13 0.86 -2.86
CA ILE A 167 1.36 0.68 -1.43
C ILE A 167 1.04 1.99 -0.72
N VAL A 168 0.13 1.94 0.26
CA VAL A 168 -0.26 3.07 1.11
C VAL A 168 0.21 2.79 2.53
N ILE A 169 1.17 3.57 3.03
CA ILE A 169 1.72 3.44 4.38
C ILE A 169 0.97 4.42 5.29
N THR A 170 0.44 3.91 6.40
CA THR A 170 -0.34 4.70 7.36
C THR A 170 0.11 4.43 8.80
N ASP A 171 -0.27 5.31 9.70
CA ASP A 171 -0.28 5.03 11.14
C ASP A 171 -1.42 4.07 11.53
N LYS A 172 -1.52 3.71 12.81
CA LYS A 172 -2.61 2.85 13.34
C LYS A 172 -4.00 3.53 13.31
N LYS A 173 -4.08 4.85 13.08
CA LYS A 173 -5.34 5.58 12.89
C LYS A 173 -5.75 5.67 11.42
N PHE A 174 -4.94 5.10 10.52
CA PHE A 174 -5.07 5.15 9.07
C PHE A 174 -4.81 6.54 8.45
N ASN A 175 -4.09 7.43 9.13
CA ASN A 175 -3.57 8.64 8.51
C ASN A 175 -2.46 8.27 7.52
N VAL A 176 -2.57 8.72 6.28
CA VAL A 176 -1.59 8.41 5.22
C VAL A 176 -0.27 9.15 5.50
N LEU A 177 0.83 8.41 5.56
CA LEU A 177 2.20 8.90 5.77
C LEU A 177 2.94 8.99 4.44
N SER A 178 2.79 7.98 3.59
CA SER A 178 3.33 7.96 2.23
C SER A 178 2.59 6.99 1.32
N THR A 179 2.74 7.16 0.00
CA THR A 179 2.27 6.23 -1.03
C THR A 179 3.42 5.88 -1.97
N ILE A 180 3.45 4.65 -2.45
CA ILE A 180 4.53 4.14 -3.30
C ILE A 180 3.91 3.42 -4.50
N PRO A 181 4.02 3.98 -5.71
CA PRO A 181 3.62 3.28 -6.93
C PRO A 181 4.56 2.09 -7.19
N THR A 182 4.05 1.07 -7.89
CA THR A 182 4.78 -0.19 -8.15
C THR A 182 4.73 -0.62 -9.62
N ASP A 183 4.43 0.30 -10.51
CA ASP A 183 4.43 0.17 -11.99
C ASP A 183 5.84 0.26 -12.59
#